data_1893fcb6293fb9a6578d7d2dd1f528af
#
_entry.id   1893fcb6293fb9a6578d7d2dd1f528af
#
_cell.length_a   1.000
_cell.length_b   1.000
_cell.length_c   1.000
_cell.angle_alpha   90.00
_cell.angle_beta   90.00
_cell.angle_gamma   90.00
#
_symmetry.space_group_name_H-M   'P 1'
#
loop_
_entity.id
_entity.type
_entity.pdbx_description
1 polymer ?
#
loop_
_entity_poly.entity_id
_entity_poly.type
_entity_poly.pdbx_seq_one_letter_code
_entity_poly.pdbx_strand_id
1 'polypeptide(L)'
;GLQQKNDHIWVHNCDFFYGDAGSDADQVKGDGALDTKTSTYVTHSYNHFWDNGKCNLQGMKSESTENYITYHHNWYDHSDSRHPRIRTCSVHIYNNYYDGNAKYGVGVTMGASAFVENNYFRNCNYPMLISKQGSDDLSGGTFSGENGGVIKACGNYITGAKAYTTYQQDPTGFDAYEVSNAKETVPSSVKAKQGGTTYNNFDTSSVMYSYTADSPEEAKEKVMARAGRVDGGDLKWTFDNSVDDASYAVNEALKAAIVAYKDSIVAIGSGFTDNNDPVVTTVTTSVKSTTTTVTTTQPQQTTTTTTSTVPVVGSDVIYVSPNGGGDGKSMNSPTDVLTAIKSVPAGGTIYLLDGTYKFSETILIKENNSGTAGKYKTISAYPGAKVKFDFSGQAVAGANRGFVLDGAYWHFYGFEIANAGDNGMLLSGDNNIIEMMIFNGNQDTGLQLSRYNTSYASVAEWPTNNLIKNCTSKNNCDDATMENADGFAAKLTCGEGNVFDGCMSYNNS
;
A
#
# COMPACT_ATOMS: atom_id res chain seq x y z
N GLY A 1 -3.47 2.82 -6.54
CA GLY A 1 -4.22 3.97 -6.02
C GLY A 1 -5.49 3.58 -5.25
N LEU A 2 -5.93 4.44 -4.34
CA LEU A 2 -7.19 4.30 -3.58
C LEU A 2 -8.15 5.38 -4.04
N GLN A 3 -9.32 5.02 -4.58
CA GLN A 3 -10.24 6.01 -5.17
C GLN A 3 -11.72 5.67 -4.91
N GLN A 4 -12.54 6.72 -4.75
CA GLN A 4 -13.99 6.70 -4.77
C GLN A 4 -14.64 5.88 -3.65
N LYS A 5 -14.72 6.52 -2.47
CA LYS A 5 -15.47 6.05 -1.30
C LYS A 5 -14.92 4.80 -0.61
N ASN A 6 -13.59 4.58 -0.67
CA ASN A 6 -12.99 3.57 0.20
C ASN A 6 -13.10 4.00 1.66
N ASP A 7 -13.22 3.02 2.53
CA ASP A 7 -13.37 3.22 3.96
C ASP A 7 -12.60 2.14 4.72
N HIS A 8 -11.85 2.54 5.77
CA HIS A 8 -11.05 1.63 6.60
C HIS A 8 -10.10 0.74 5.80
N ILE A 9 -9.24 1.35 4.97
CA ILE A 9 -8.20 0.65 4.22
C ILE A 9 -6.85 0.84 4.92
N TRP A 10 -6.06 -0.21 4.95
CA TRP A 10 -4.70 -0.18 5.48
C TRP A 10 -3.70 -0.66 4.43
N VAL A 11 -2.74 0.22 4.08
CA VAL A 11 -1.62 -0.09 3.20
C VAL A 11 -0.34 0.02 4.01
N HIS A 12 0.33 -1.12 4.20
CA HIS A 12 1.52 -1.14 5.05
C HIS A 12 2.63 -2.07 4.54
N ASN A 13 3.84 -1.78 4.94
CA ASN A 13 5.04 -2.55 4.61
C ASN A 13 5.22 -2.82 3.11
N CYS A 14 4.81 -1.88 2.25
CA CYS A 14 4.95 -2.00 0.82
C CYS A 14 6.17 -1.22 0.30
N ASP A 15 6.79 -1.73 -0.76
CA ASP A 15 7.84 -1.03 -1.51
C ASP A 15 7.27 -0.40 -2.77
N PHE A 16 7.59 0.89 -2.98
CA PHE A 16 7.21 1.66 -4.15
C PHE A 16 8.46 2.19 -4.86
N PHE A 17 8.63 1.78 -6.10
CA PHE A 17 9.71 2.21 -6.97
C PHE A 17 9.19 3.11 -8.10
N TYR A 18 10.02 3.34 -9.11
CA TYR A 18 9.62 4.09 -10.29
C TYR A 18 8.37 3.53 -10.95
N GLY A 19 7.43 4.42 -11.28
CA GLY A 19 6.39 4.13 -12.25
C GLY A 19 6.91 4.27 -13.68
N ASP A 20 6.07 3.95 -14.65
CA ASP A 20 6.35 4.26 -16.04
C ASP A 20 6.35 5.78 -16.27
N ALA A 21 7.22 6.25 -17.18
CA ALA A 21 7.23 7.65 -17.54
C ALA A 21 5.95 7.98 -18.32
N GLY A 22 5.09 8.81 -17.71
CA GLY A 22 3.90 9.30 -18.38
C GLY A 22 4.19 10.31 -19.49
N SER A 23 3.14 10.84 -20.08
CA SER A 23 3.23 11.84 -21.17
C SER A 23 3.79 13.20 -20.73
N ASP A 24 3.75 13.50 -19.43
CA ASP A 24 4.17 14.78 -18.88
C ASP A 24 5.66 14.77 -18.50
N ALA A 25 6.37 15.85 -18.79
CA ALA A 25 7.79 15.98 -18.53
C ALA A 25 8.18 15.87 -17.04
N ASP A 26 7.24 16.06 -16.11
CA ASP A 26 7.45 15.93 -14.68
C ASP A 26 7.14 14.52 -14.14
N GLN A 27 6.91 13.56 -15.02
CA GLN A 27 6.57 12.16 -14.71
C GLN A 27 7.69 11.17 -15.06
N VAL A 28 8.92 11.63 -15.23
CA VAL A 28 10.06 10.76 -15.59
C VAL A 28 10.33 9.62 -14.60
N LYS A 29 9.86 9.77 -13.35
CA LYS A 29 9.90 8.77 -12.28
C LYS A 29 8.51 8.14 -12.02
N GLY A 30 7.54 8.31 -12.92
CA GLY A 30 6.13 7.96 -12.76
C GLY A 30 5.29 9.09 -12.16
N ASP A 31 3.96 8.97 -12.18
CA ASP A 31 3.03 9.85 -11.45
C ASP A 31 2.82 9.33 -10.02
N GLY A 32 1.76 9.67 -9.30
CA GLY A 32 1.59 9.36 -7.87
C GLY A 32 1.76 7.87 -7.52
N ALA A 33 2.79 7.52 -6.74
CA ALA A 33 3.09 6.12 -6.40
C ALA A 33 1.97 5.46 -5.57
N LEU A 34 1.38 6.22 -4.63
CA LEU A 34 0.26 5.74 -3.81
C LEU A 34 -0.70 6.91 -3.52
N ASP A 35 -1.62 7.17 -4.42
CA ASP A 35 -2.61 8.21 -4.30
C ASP A 35 -3.86 7.74 -3.57
N THR A 36 -4.46 8.63 -2.76
CA THR A 36 -5.72 8.39 -2.03
C THR A 36 -6.70 9.51 -2.33
N LYS A 37 -7.83 9.17 -2.93
CA LYS A 37 -8.81 10.14 -3.42
C LYS A 37 -10.22 9.74 -2.98
N THR A 38 -11.02 10.70 -2.49
CA THR A 38 -12.41 10.51 -2.03
C THR A 38 -12.59 9.29 -1.11
N SER A 39 -11.67 9.13 -0.16
CA SER A 39 -11.64 8.01 0.78
C SER A 39 -11.45 8.51 2.20
N THR A 40 -11.89 7.74 3.19
CA THR A 40 -11.77 8.09 4.61
C THR A 40 -11.26 6.93 5.46
N TYR A 41 -10.74 7.21 6.65
CA TYR A 41 -10.16 6.23 7.58
C TYR A 41 -9.13 5.31 6.93
N VAL A 42 -8.27 5.91 6.07
CA VAL A 42 -7.17 5.18 5.42
C VAL A 42 -5.89 5.38 6.20
N THR A 43 -5.16 4.29 6.41
CA THR A 43 -3.85 4.30 7.05
C THR A 43 -2.77 3.84 6.08
N HIS A 44 -1.71 4.63 5.95
CA HIS A 44 -0.48 4.30 5.25
C HIS A 44 0.65 4.20 6.27
N SER A 45 1.25 3.00 6.44
CA SER A 45 2.27 2.84 7.45
C SER A 45 3.40 1.90 7.03
N TYR A 46 4.61 2.19 7.49
CA TYR A 46 5.80 1.39 7.22
C TYR A 46 6.03 1.11 5.73
N ASN A 47 5.53 1.96 4.83
CA ASN A 47 5.81 1.86 3.40
C ASN A 47 7.18 2.50 3.09
N HIS A 48 7.86 1.97 2.09
CA HIS A 48 9.14 2.49 1.63
C HIS A 48 8.99 3.01 0.19
N PHE A 49 9.24 4.29 0.01
CA PHE A 49 9.18 4.99 -1.28
C PHE A 49 10.59 5.27 -1.75
N TRP A 50 11.02 4.58 -2.79
CA TRP A 50 12.37 4.58 -3.33
C TRP A 50 12.50 5.55 -4.51
N ASP A 51 13.10 6.71 -4.29
CA ASP A 51 13.39 7.71 -5.33
C ASP A 51 12.19 8.07 -6.24
N ASN A 52 10.97 8.05 -5.69
CA ASN A 52 9.77 8.41 -6.44
C ASN A 52 9.73 9.92 -6.73
N GLY A 53 9.31 10.32 -7.92
CA GLY A 53 9.12 11.74 -8.24
C GLY A 53 7.94 12.36 -7.48
N LYS A 54 6.85 11.60 -7.35
CA LYS A 54 5.59 11.99 -6.70
C LYS A 54 5.07 10.81 -5.88
N CYS A 55 5.11 10.86 -4.55
CA CYS A 55 4.71 9.74 -3.71
C CYS A 55 3.20 9.66 -3.52
N ASN A 56 2.60 10.63 -2.81
CA ASN A 56 1.22 10.53 -2.34
C ASN A 56 0.43 11.80 -2.67
N LEU A 57 -0.54 11.71 -3.57
CA LEU A 57 -1.59 12.71 -3.68
C LEU A 57 -2.73 12.33 -2.75
N GLN A 58 -2.96 13.15 -1.74
CA GLN A 58 -4.06 12.99 -0.80
C GLN A 58 -5.16 13.98 -1.12
N GLY A 59 -6.24 13.49 -1.69
CA GLY A 59 -7.43 14.26 -1.98
C GLY A 59 -7.51 14.87 -3.39
N MET A 60 -8.72 15.02 -3.85
CA MET A 60 -9.13 15.72 -5.08
C MET A 60 -9.70 17.10 -4.75
N LYS A 61 -10.02 17.89 -5.77
CA LYS A 61 -10.66 19.22 -5.57
C LYS A 61 -12.05 19.16 -4.94
N SER A 62 -12.69 18.00 -4.95
CA SER A 62 -14.02 17.74 -4.39
C SER A 62 -14.00 16.98 -3.07
N GLU A 63 -12.86 16.94 -2.39
CA GLU A 63 -12.72 16.21 -1.13
C GLU A 63 -13.45 16.90 0.03
N SER A 64 -13.63 16.13 1.10
CA SER A 64 -14.23 16.58 2.36
C SER A 64 -13.17 16.74 3.44
N THR A 65 -13.35 17.71 4.33
CA THR A 65 -12.55 17.83 5.56
C THR A 65 -12.78 16.67 6.53
N GLU A 66 -13.85 15.91 6.34
CA GLU A 66 -14.19 14.69 7.10
C GLU A 66 -13.52 13.43 6.52
N ASN A 67 -12.74 13.55 5.44
CA ASN A 67 -11.85 12.48 5.01
C ASN A 67 -10.62 12.47 5.92
N TYR A 68 -10.60 11.53 6.86
CA TYR A 68 -9.56 11.37 7.88
C TYR A 68 -8.54 10.32 7.44
N ILE A 69 -7.29 10.74 7.30
CA ILE A 69 -6.22 9.89 6.76
C ILE A 69 -5.02 9.93 7.69
N THR A 70 -4.32 8.80 7.80
CA THR A 70 -3.11 8.69 8.62
C THR A 70 -1.92 8.22 7.79
N TYR A 71 -0.78 8.88 7.98
CA TYR A 71 0.54 8.46 7.47
C TYR A 71 1.50 8.32 8.64
N HIS A 72 2.00 7.08 8.91
CA HIS A 72 2.97 6.91 9.99
C HIS A 72 4.05 5.88 9.67
N HIS A 73 5.25 6.12 10.17
CA HIS A 73 6.40 5.23 10.01
C HIS A 73 6.73 4.90 8.55
N ASN A 74 6.36 5.75 7.59
CA ASN A 74 6.78 5.57 6.21
C ASN A 74 8.19 6.13 5.99
N TRP A 75 8.94 5.52 5.08
CA TRP A 75 10.23 5.99 4.63
C TRP A 75 10.10 6.64 3.26
N TYR A 76 10.38 7.92 3.19
CA TYR A 76 10.46 8.68 1.95
C TYR A 76 11.94 8.84 1.59
N ASP A 77 12.49 7.82 0.92
CA ASP A 77 13.91 7.61 0.67
C ASP A 77 14.31 8.22 -0.67
N HIS A 78 14.95 9.40 -0.62
CA HIS A 78 15.40 10.20 -1.78
C HIS A 78 14.30 10.55 -2.78
N SER A 79 13.05 10.42 -2.38
CA SER A 79 11.88 10.80 -3.18
C SER A 79 11.74 12.33 -3.27
N ASP A 80 11.23 12.82 -4.41
CA ASP A 80 11.23 14.26 -4.66
C ASP A 80 10.13 15.02 -3.88
N SER A 81 8.87 14.57 -3.97
CA SER A 81 7.72 15.36 -3.53
C SER A 81 6.47 14.56 -3.17
N ARG A 82 5.46 15.24 -2.64
CA ARG A 82 4.16 14.69 -2.24
C ARG A 82 4.26 13.66 -1.11
N HIS A 83 4.73 14.07 0.07
CA HIS A 83 4.89 13.18 1.22
C HIS A 83 4.02 13.55 2.46
N PRO A 84 2.70 13.66 2.34
CA PRO A 84 1.86 13.75 1.15
C PRO A 84 1.62 15.20 0.67
N ARG A 85 1.08 15.37 -0.57
CA ARG A 85 0.39 16.59 -1.00
C ARG A 85 -1.09 16.47 -0.71
N ILE A 86 -1.65 17.36 0.10
CA ILE A 86 -3.00 17.26 0.65
C ILE A 86 -3.91 18.34 0.08
N ARG A 87 -5.09 17.94 -0.36
CA ARG A 87 -6.20 18.81 -0.72
C ARG A 87 -7.37 18.58 0.22
N THR A 88 -7.88 19.63 0.87
CA THR A 88 -9.11 19.66 1.68
C THR A 88 -9.15 18.75 2.90
N CYS A 89 -8.61 17.53 2.83
CA CYS A 89 -8.70 16.49 3.86
C CYS A 89 -8.10 16.88 5.21
N SER A 90 -8.42 16.10 6.24
CA SER A 90 -7.82 16.15 7.58
C SER A 90 -6.83 14.99 7.74
N VAL A 91 -5.55 15.29 7.89
CA VAL A 91 -4.50 14.26 7.78
C VAL A 91 -3.57 14.29 8.98
N HIS A 92 -3.41 13.15 9.66
CA HIS A 92 -2.42 12.94 10.70
C HIS A 92 -1.16 12.30 10.13
N ILE A 93 -0.01 12.92 10.35
CA ILE A 93 1.30 12.55 9.77
C ILE A 93 2.30 12.48 10.90
N TYR A 94 2.66 11.27 11.35
CA TYR A 94 3.55 11.14 12.50
C TYR A 94 4.57 10.01 12.35
N ASN A 95 5.71 10.20 12.96
CA ASN A 95 6.79 9.22 13.02
C ASN A 95 7.28 8.72 11.64
N ASN A 96 7.14 9.52 10.58
CA ASN A 96 7.72 9.20 9.28
C ASN A 96 9.19 9.66 9.21
N TYR A 97 9.97 9.01 8.36
CA TYR A 97 11.32 9.39 8.02
C TYR A 97 11.37 9.97 6.60
N TYR A 98 11.78 11.22 6.51
CA TYR A 98 12.00 11.98 5.28
C TYR A 98 13.50 12.06 5.07
N ASP A 99 14.00 11.40 4.04
CA ASP A 99 15.42 11.15 3.83
C ASP A 99 15.88 11.67 2.46
N GLY A 100 16.50 12.86 2.42
CA GLY A 100 17.02 13.43 1.18
C GLY A 100 15.95 13.82 0.16
N ASN A 101 14.91 14.58 0.59
CA ASN A 101 13.80 14.92 -0.31
C ASN A 101 14.08 16.21 -1.08
N ALA A 102 14.34 16.08 -2.38
CA ALA A 102 14.84 17.15 -3.23
C ALA A 102 13.86 18.31 -3.47
N LYS A 103 12.53 18.08 -3.39
CA LYS A 103 11.52 19.14 -3.52
C LYS A 103 10.92 19.49 -2.16
N TYR A 104 9.90 18.73 -1.70
CA TYR A 104 9.27 19.04 -0.42
C TYR A 104 8.72 17.78 0.28
N GLY A 105 8.54 17.87 1.58
CA GLY A 105 7.90 16.88 2.41
C GLY A 105 6.37 16.97 2.35
N VAL A 106 5.75 17.50 3.42
CA VAL A 106 4.30 17.69 3.52
C VAL A 106 3.88 18.99 2.82
N GLY A 107 2.85 18.92 1.98
CA GLY A 107 2.29 20.11 1.33
C GLY A 107 0.78 20.20 1.48
N VAL A 108 0.24 21.35 1.93
CA VAL A 108 -1.21 21.53 2.11
C VAL A 108 -1.79 22.59 1.19
N THR A 109 -2.94 22.27 0.60
CA THR A 109 -3.70 23.14 -0.30
C THR A 109 -5.20 23.05 -0.02
N MET A 110 -5.97 23.96 -0.61
CA MET A 110 -7.45 23.94 -0.65
C MET A 110 -8.11 23.77 0.72
N GLY A 111 -7.55 24.41 1.73
CA GLY A 111 -8.14 24.38 3.07
C GLY A 111 -7.89 23.11 3.87
N ALA A 112 -6.95 22.27 3.46
CA ALA A 112 -6.58 21.07 4.21
C ALA A 112 -6.06 21.41 5.62
N SER A 113 -6.28 20.48 6.55
CA SER A 113 -5.72 20.50 7.89
C SER A 113 -4.76 19.32 8.05
N ALA A 114 -3.48 19.59 8.31
CA ALA A 114 -2.49 18.54 8.55
C ALA A 114 -1.91 18.67 9.95
N PHE A 115 -1.96 17.58 10.74
CA PHE A 115 -1.24 17.46 11.99
C PHE A 115 0.04 16.68 11.75
N VAL A 116 1.18 17.35 11.87
CA VAL A 116 2.53 16.82 11.57
C VAL A 116 3.28 16.70 12.88
N GLU A 117 3.51 15.45 13.34
CA GLU A 117 3.99 15.20 14.69
C GLU A 117 5.16 14.20 14.71
N ASN A 118 6.21 14.53 15.47
CA ASN A 118 7.34 13.64 15.76
C ASN A 118 7.94 12.92 14.54
N ASN A 119 7.98 13.59 13.37
CA ASN A 119 8.66 13.08 12.20
C ASN A 119 10.15 13.46 12.21
N TYR A 120 10.95 12.68 11.50
CA TYR A 120 12.37 12.97 11.29
C TYR A 120 12.60 13.42 9.84
N PHE A 121 13.03 14.69 9.66
CA PHE A 121 13.37 15.27 8.35
C PHE A 121 14.89 15.44 8.26
N ARG A 122 15.52 14.69 7.35
CA ARG A 122 16.94 14.80 7.00
C ARG A 122 17.09 15.31 5.56
N ASN A 123 17.71 16.45 5.37
CA ASN A 123 17.96 17.03 4.04
C ASN A 123 16.70 17.07 3.14
N CYS A 124 15.55 17.30 3.75
CA CYS A 124 14.31 17.62 3.05
C CYS A 124 14.30 19.13 2.76
N ASN A 125 14.37 19.54 1.50
CA ASN A 125 14.55 20.96 1.15
C ASN A 125 13.48 21.85 1.77
N TYR A 126 12.22 21.45 1.71
CA TYR A 126 11.08 22.15 2.32
C TYR A 126 10.25 21.13 3.11
N PRO A 127 10.52 20.94 4.42
CA PRO A 127 9.84 19.91 5.21
C PRO A 127 8.32 20.01 5.20
N MET A 128 7.82 21.25 5.26
CA MET A 128 6.38 21.55 5.24
C MET A 128 6.15 22.77 4.36
N LEU A 129 5.11 22.74 3.54
CA LEU A 129 4.68 23.85 2.69
C LEU A 129 3.18 24.10 2.80
N ILE A 130 2.82 25.37 2.89
CA ILE A 130 1.46 25.85 2.67
C ILE A 130 1.44 26.61 1.35
N SER A 131 0.54 26.23 0.43
CA SER A 131 0.49 26.83 -0.90
C SER A 131 0.35 28.37 -0.84
N LYS A 132 1.17 29.07 -1.60
CA LYS A 132 1.21 30.54 -1.77
C LYS A 132 1.52 31.30 -0.49
N GLN A 133 2.34 30.75 0.37
CA GLN A 133 2.89 31.45 1.53
C GLN A 133 4.19 30.79 2.03
N GLY A 134 4.87 31.45 2.96
CA GLY A 134 6.06 30.90 3.63
C GLY A 134 7.15 30.51 2.62
N SER A 135 7.69 29.32 2.80
CA SER A 135 8.76 28.78 1.97
C SER A 135 8.32 28.51 0.52
N ASP A 136 7.03 28.32 0.26
CA ASP A 136 6.50 28.17 -1.10
C ASP A 136 6.66 29.50 -1.89
N ASP A 137 6.31 30.64 -1.29
CA ASP A 137 6.54 31.96 -1.90
C ASP A 137 8.06 32.20 -2.13
N LEU A 138 8.91 31.77 -1.20
CA LEU A 138 10.37 31.96 -1.29
C LEU A 138 11.03 31.05 -2.34
N SER A 139 10.42 29.94 -2.70
CA SER A 139 10.96 29.00 -3.69
C SER A 139 10.84 29.49 -5.14
N GLY A 140 10.23 30.63 -5.35
CA GLY A 140 10.09 31.25 -6.68
C GLY A 140 8.93 30.71 -7.51
N GLY A 141 8.07 29.92 -6.94
CA GLY A 141 6.88 29.38 -7.57
C GLY A 141 6.07 28.54 -6.63
N THR A 142 4.78 28.50 -6.83
CA THR A 142 3.91 27.70 -5.97
C THR A 142 3.95 26.23 -6.34
N PHE A 143 3.99 25.35 -5.34
CA PHE A 143 3.95 23.91 -5.59
C PHE A 143 2.58 23.44 -6.12
N SER A 144 1.53 24.24 -6.01
CA SER A 144 0.18 23.86 -6.46
C SER A 144 -0.61 24.93 -7.20
N GLY A 145 -0.37 26.19 -6.94
CA GLY A 145 -1.20 27.31 -7.45
C GLY A 145 -2.61 27.40 -6.85
N GLU A 146 -2.99 26.49 -5.96
CA GLU A 146 -4.29 26.45 -5.23
C GLU A 146 -4.19 27.28 -3.93
N ASN A 147 -5.33 27.62 -3.31
CA ASN A 147 -5.32 28.25 -1.99
C ASN A 147 -4.65 27.35 -0.95
N GLY A 148 -4.08 27.95 0.11
CA GLY A 148 -3.44 27.19 1.18
C GLY A 148 -4.40 26.42 2.08
N GLY A 149 -3.83 25.76 3.05
CA GLY A 149 -4.47 25.16 4.21
C GLY A 149 -3.69 25.52 5.46
N VAL A 150 -3.76 24.74 6.52
CA VAL A 150 -3.00 24.96 7.74
C VAL A 150 -2.32 23.68 8.22
N ILE A 151 -1.05 23.79 8.57
CA ILE A 151 -0.28 22.73 9.21
C ILE A 151 -0.12 23.08 10.69
N LYS A 152 -0.52 22.18 11.57
CA LYS A 152 -0.14 22.13 12.98
C LYS A 152 1.07 21.22 13.13
N ALA A 153 2.16 21.69 13.70
CA ALA A 153 3.40 20.92 13.89
C ALA A 153 3.72 20.74 15.37
N CYS A 154 4.19 19.55 15.76
CA CYS A 154 4.58 19.24 17.13
C CYS A 154 5.76 18.27 17.14
N GLY A 155 6.84 18.60 17.85
CA GLY A 155 7.92 17.69 18.16
C GLY A 155 8.73 17.12 16.97
N ASN A 156 8.64 17.70 15.78
CA ASN A 156 9.40 17.22 14.62
C ASN A 156 10.89 17.57 14.75
N TYR A 157 11.75 16.66 14.30
CA TYR A 157 13.17 16.90 14.15
C TYR A 157 13.47 17.27 12.69
N ILE A 158 14.06 18.45 12.47
CA ILE A 158 14.37 18.97 11.12
C ILE A 158 15.86 19.32 11.04
N THR A 159 16.57 18.72 10.09
CA THR A 159 17.98 19.02 9.82
C THR A 159 18.25 19.10 8.32
N GLY A 160 19.09 20.06 7.90
CA GLY A 160 19.48 20.23 6.50
C GLY A 160 18.38 20.78 5.59
N ALA A 161 17.31 21.36 6.14
CA ALA A 161 16.28 22.02 5.35
C ALA A 161 16.81 23.29 4.69
N LYS A 162 16.37 23.56 3.46
CA LYS A 162 16.66 24.79 2.74
C LYS A 162 15.89 25.98 3.31
N ALA A 163 14.62 25.77 3.64
CA ALA A 163 13.80 26.76 4.33
C ALA A 163 12.67 26.07 5.13
N TYR A 164 12.37 26.68 6.27
CA TYR A 164 11.21 26.35 7.11
C TYR A 164 10.94 27.54 8.02
N THR A 165 9.73 28.08 7.99
CA THR A 165 9.33 29.27 8.76
C THR A 165 8.11 28.93 9.62
N THR A 166 8.22 29.10 10.93
CA THR A 166 7.10 28.91 11.85
C THR A 166 6.19 30.13 11.91
N TYR A 167 4.94 29.95 12.32
CA TYR A 167 4.00 31.04 12.58
C TYR A 167 4.54 32.06 13.60
N GLN A 168 5.31 31.59 14.58
CA GLN A 168 5.91 32.43 15.60
C GLN A 168 7.00 33.36 15.03
N GLN A 169 7.68 32.91 13.97
CA GLN A 169 8.69 33.70 13.28
C GLN A 169 8.06 34.71 12.30
N ASP A 170 7.07 34.28 11.52
CA ASP A 170 6.32 35.13 10.60
C ASP A 170 4.82 34.74 10.56
N PRO A 171 3.95 35.42 11.28
CA PRO A 171 2.52 35.16 11.27
C PRO A 171 1.83 35.39 9.93
N THR A 172 2.49 36.04 8.97
CA THR A 172 1.94 36.38 7.65
C THR A 172 2.42 35.50 6.54
N GLY A 173 3.52 34.77 6.77
CA GLY A 173 4.19 33.94 5.76
C GLY A 173 4.80 32.66 6.34
N PHE A 174 4.03 31.90 7.11
CA PHE A 174 4.50 30.69 7.79
C PHE A 174 4.23 29.40 6.98
N ASP A 175 5.01 28.37 7.31
CA ASP A 175 4.85 27.00 6.81
C ASP A 175 4.06 26.10 7.77
N ALA A 176 4.18 26.36 9.07
CA ALA A 176 3.44 25.63 10.09
C ALA A 176 3.18 26.48 11.35
N TYR A 177 2.09 26.16 12.07
CA TYR A 177 1.83 26.61 13.44
C TYR A 177 2.40 25.58 14.40
N GLU A 178 3.48 25.90 15.08
CA GLU A 178 4.10 24.99 16.04
C GLU A 178 3.43 25.06 17.41
N VAL A 179 3.25 23.89 18.01
CA VAL A 179 2.77 23.72 19.38
C VAL A 179 3.78 22.93 20.21
N SER A 180 3.79 23.17 21.50
CA SER A 180 4.66 22.43 22.43
C SER A 180 4.04 21.11 22.92
N ASN A 181 2.73 20.97 22.77
CA ASN A 181 1.96 19.79 23.17
C ASN A 181 0.95 19.42 22.09
N ALA A 182 0.93 18.17 21.70
CA ALA A 182 0.03 17.62 20.69
C ALA A 182 -1.46 17.92 20.93
N LYS A 183 -1.87 18.09 22.18
CA LYS A 183 -3.27 18.39 22.56
C LYS A 183 -3.65 19.88 22.51
N GLU A 184 -2.70 20.75 22.20
CA GLU A 184 -3.01 22.18 22.00
C GLU A 184 -3.83 22.38 20.72
N THR A 185 -4.77 23.31 20.75
CA THR A 185 -5.56 23.68 19.57
C THR A 185 -4.92 24.85 18.83
N VAL A 186 -5.11 24.89 17.52
CA VAL A 186 -4.71 26.05 16.71
C VAL A 186 -5.81 27.11 16.80
N PRO A 187 -5.50 28.34 17.21
CA PRO A 187 -6.48 29.41 17.29
C PRO A 187 -7.09 29.77 15.93
N SER A 188 -8.36 30.14 15.88
CA SER A 188 -9.04 30.55 14.64
C SER A 188 -8.49 31.85 14.00
N SER A 189 -7.63 32.57 14.71
CA SER A 189 -6.88 33.71 14.18
C SER A 189 -5.75 33.29 13.25
N VAL A 190 -5.25 32.05 13.36
CA VAL A 190 -4.26 31.45 12.45
C VAL A 190 -4.95 31.02 11.18
N LYS A 191 -4.61 31.66 10.06
CA LYS A 191 -5.29 31.45 8.80
C LYS A 191 -4.29 31.35 7.65
N ALA A 192 -4.64 30.51 6.66
CA ALA A 192 -3.91 30.53 5.39
C ALA A 192 -3.99 31.92 4.74
N LYS A 193 -2.87 32.43 4.26
CA LYS A 193 -2.76 33.73 3.56
C LYS A 193 -3.69 33.83 2.35
N GLN A 194 -3.80 32.74 1.61
CA GLN A 194 -4.70 32.60 0.47
C GLN A 194 -5.87 31.67 0.80
N GLY A 195 -7.09 32.18 0.66
CA GLY A 195 -8.32 31.43 1.00
C GLY A 195 -8.82 31.66 2.42
N GLY A 196 -7.98 32.14 3.35
CA GLY A 196 -8.37 32.49 4.72
C GLY A 196 -8.87 31.32 5.58
N THR A 197 -8.59 30.08 5.17
CA THR A 197 -9.01 28.87 5.89
C THR A 197 -8.25 28.72 7.19
N THR A 198 -8.93 28.18 8.20
CA THR A 198 -8.40 27.89 9.53
C THR A 198 -8.14 26.39 9.67
N TYR A 199 -7.35 26.03 10.65
CA TYR A 199 -7.18 24.64 11.06
C TYR A 199 -8.45 24.13 11.76
N ASN A 200 -8.94 22.95 11.42
CA ASN A 200 -10.21 22.42 11.95
C ASN A 200 -10.08 21.71 13.30
N ASN A 201 -8.88 21.57 13.84
CA ASN A 201 -8.60 20.92 15.13
C ASN A 201 -9.16 19.48 15.25
N PHE A 202 -9.18 18.72 14.14
CA PHE A 202 -9.68 17.34 14.13
C PHE A 202 -8.92 16.44 15.09
N ASP A 203 -7.62 16.67 15.25
CA ASP A 203 -6.69 15.90 16.08
C ASP A 203 -6.96 16.02 17.59
N THR A 204 -7.70 17.05 18.01
CA THR A 204 -8.15 17.23 19.40
C THR A 204 -9.65 16.92 19.60
N SER A 205 -10.32 16.43 18.57
CA SER A 205 -11.74 16.06 18.58
C SER A 205 -11.95 14.56 18.83
N SER A 206 -13.21 14.13 18.90
CA SER A 206 -13.59 12.73 19.14
C SER A 206 -13.32 11.79 17.96
N VAL A 207 -12.97 12.32 16.79
CA VAL A 207 -12.61 11.49 15.63
C VAL A 207 -11.17 10.95 15.72
N MET A 208 -10.36 11.53 16.61
CA MET A 208 -8.98 11.12 16.77
C MET A 208 -8.87 9.82 17.56
N TYR A 209 -8.15 8.87 17.01
CA TYR A 209 -7.88 7.58 17.65
C TYR A 209 -6.81 7.68 18.74
N SER A 210 -6.71 6.65 19.57
CA SER A 210 -5.64 6.55 20.58
C SER A 210 -4.37 6.03 19.95
N TYR A 211 -3.26 6.69 20.19
CA TYR A 211 -1.93 6.29 19.72
C TYR A 211 -0.85 6.76 20.70
N THR A 212 0.35 6.27 20.51
CA THR A 212 1.55 6.77 21.19
C THR A 212 2.59 7.05 20.12
N ALA A 213 3.00 8.30 19.99
CA ALA A 213 4.06 8.68 19.07
C ALA A 213 5.43 8.35 19.69
N ASP A 214 6.32 7.80 18.88
CA ASP A 214 7.74 7.66 19.21
C ASP A 214 8.44 9.02 19.15
N SER A 215 9.62 9.17 19.75
CA SER A 215 10.49 10.29 19.43
C SER A 215 10.90 10.23 17.94
N PRO A 216 11.27 11.36 17.32
CA PRO A 216 11.72 11.35 15.92
C PRO A 216 12.89 10.39 15.65
N GLU A 217 13.84 10.31 16.59
CA GLU A 217 14.99 9.42 16.50
C GLU A 217 14.59 7.95 16.55
N GLU A 218 13.73 7.57 17.50
CA GLU A 218 13.20 6.20 17.60
C GLU A 218 12.36 5.85 16.37
N ALA A 219 11.56 6.80 15.85
CA ALA A 219 10.79 6.61 14.64
C ALA A 219 11.69 6.33 13.43
N LYS A 220 12.77 7.12 13.25
CA LYS A 220 13.76 6.87 12.21
C LYS A 220 14.36 5.48 12.31
N GLU A 221 14.79 5.04 13.47
CA GLU A 221 15.38 3.71 13.69
C GLU A 221 14.38 2.61 13.34
N LYS A 222 13.12 2.73 13.79
CA LYS A 222 12.06 1.78 13.48
C LYS A 222 11.74 1.73 12.00
N VAL A 223 11.67 2.89 11.35
CA VAL A 223 11.39 3.01 9.91
C VAL A 223 12.50 2.33 9.11
N MET A 224 13.76 2.64 9.38
CA MET A 224 14.89 2.02 8.68
C MET A 224 14.96 0.49 8.87
N ALA A 225 14.46 0.00 10.00
CA ALA A 225 14.46 -1.44 10.30
C ALA A 225 13.23 -2.19 9.72
N ARG A 226 12.12 -1.49 9.45
CA ARG A 226 10.83 -2.17 9.23
C ARG A 226 10.02 -1.67 8.02
N ALA A 227 10.32 -0.49 7.46
CA ALA A 227 9.59 0.01 6.30
C ALA A 227 9.90 -0.81 5.05
N GLY A 228 8.91 -0.93 4.18
CA GLY A 228 8.98 -1.81 3.01
C GLY A 228 8.56 -3.24 3.33
N ARG A 229 8.79 -4.16 2.41
CA ARG A 229 8.39 -5.56 2.54
C ARG A 229 9.01 -6.20 3.77
N VAL A 230 8.19 -6.90 4.54
CA VAL A 230 8.66 -7.75 5.65
C VAL A 230 9.69 -8.73 5.08
N ASP A 231 10.79 -8.94 5.81
CA ASP A 231 11.97 -9.66 5.38
C ASP A 231 12.92 -8.85 4.48
N GLY A 232 12.65 -7.55 4.32
CA GLY A 232 13.52 -6.58 3.68
C GLY A 232 13.68 -6.71 2.17
N GLY A 233 12.82 -7.49 1.53
CA GLY A 233 12.92 -7.76 0.09
C GLY A 233 14.28 -8.28 -0.33
N ASP A 234 14.40 -8.72 -1.54
CA ASP A 234 15.66 -9.20 -2.12
C ASP A 234 16.45 -8.07 -2.77
N LEU A 235 15.79 -6.97 -3.14
CA LEU A 235 16.47 -5.80 -3.67
C LEU A 235 17.16 -5.05 -2.54
N LYS A 236 18.48 -5.01 -2.57
CA LYS A 236 19.31 -4.21 -1.67
C LYS A 236 19.89 -3.03 -2.44
N TRP A 237 19.70 -1.84 -1.92
CA TRP A 237 20.18 -0.60 -2.52
C TRP A 237 20.66 0.36 -1.43
N THR A 238 21.65 1.19 -1.77
CA THR A 238 22.12 2.27 -0.90
C THR A 238 22.34 3.50 -1.77
N PHE A 239 21.70 4.59 -1.44
CA PHE A 239 21.86 5.88 -2.12
C PHE A 239 23.19 6.55 -1.76
N ASP A 240 23.72 7.33 -2.69
CA ASP A 240 24.80 8.28 -2.42
C ASP A 240 24.19 9.61 -1.97
N ASN A 241 24.10 9.81 -0.67
CA ASN A 241 23.52 11.02 -0.08
C ASN A 241 24.14 12.32 -0.60
N SER A 242 25.42 12.30 -1.03
CA SER A 242 26.07 13.50 -1.56
C SER A 242 25.56 13.91 -2.94
N VAL A 243 24.94 13.00 -3.67
CA VAL A 243 24.38 13.20 -5.01
C VAL A 243 22.85 13.13 -4.98
N ASP A 244 22.30 12.10 -4.36
CA ASP A 244 20.89 11.75 -4.47
C ASP A 244 19.97 12.64 -3.62
N ASP A 245 20.44 13.20 -2.49
CA ASP A 245 19.65 14.08 -1.61
C ASP A 245 19.01 15.28 -2.32
N ALA A 246 19.65 15.80 -3.36
CA ALA A 246 19.16 16.98 -4.09
C ALA A 246 18.81 16.69 -5.56
N SER A 247 18.84 15.42 -5.98
CA SER A 247 18.64 15.01 -7.36
C SER A 247 17.14 14.90 -7.70
N TYR A 248 16.77 15.44 -8.87
CA TYR A 248 15.45 15.21 -9.48
C TYR A 248 15.55 14.19 -10.62
N ALA A 249 16.76 13.78 -10.98
CA ALA A 249 16.98 12.82 -12.06
C ALA A 249 16.63 11.40 -11.58
N VAL A 250 16.24 10.56 -12.52
CA VAL A 250 16.16 9.13 -12.28
C VAL A 250 17.54 8.61 -11.89
N ASN A 251 17.65 7.84 -10.81
CA ASN A 251 18.87 7.11 -10.50
C ASN A 251 18.95 5.90 -11.44
N GLU A 252 19.68 6.04 -12.55
CA GLU A 252 19.74 5.02 -13.60
C GLU A 252 20.33 3.68 -13.10
N ALA A 253 21.18 3.72 -12.08
CA ALA A 253 21.72 2.50 -11.49
C ALA A 253 20.66 1.74 -10.66
N LEU A 254 19.85 2.46 -9.87
CA LEU A 254 18.69 1.89 -9.18
C LEU A 254 17.67 1.34 -10.19
N LYS A 255 17.34 2.11 -11.23
CA LYS A 255 16.44 1.67 -12.31
C LYS A 255 16.93 0.40 -12.97
N ALA A 256 18.22 0.31 -13.28
CA ALA A 256 18.82 -0.90 -13.85
C ALA A 256 18.74 -2.09 -12.87
N ALA A 257 18.93 -1.87 -11.58
CA ALA A 257 18.80 -2.91 -10.56
C ALA A 257 17.34 -3.42 -10.47
N ILE A 258 16.35 -2.52 -10.52
CA ILE A 258 14.91 -2.87 -10.53
C ILE A 258 14.54 -3.67 -11.79
N VAL A 259 15.00 -3.24 -12.98
CA VAL A 259 14.77 -3.96 -14.24
C VAL A 259 15.43 -5.35 -14.25
N ALA A 260 16.60 -5.47 -13.64
CA ALA A 260 17.31 -6.74 -13.50
C ALA A 260 16.76 -7.61 -12.36
N TYR A 261 15.91 -7.06 -11.50
CA TYR A 261 15.30 -7.79 -10.40
C TYR A 261 14.45 -8.94 -10.91
N LYS A 262 14.76 -10.13 -10.43
CA LYS A 262 14.02 -11.35 -10.79
C LYS A 262 13.18 -11.75 -9.59
N ASP A 263 11.89 -11.56 -9.71
CA ASP A 263 10.98 -12.12 -8.73
C ASP A 263 11.19 -13.62 -8.64
N SER A 264 11.47 -14.11 -7.48
CA SER A 264 11.39 -15.51 -7.20
C SER A 264 10.22 -15.74 -6.26
N ILE A 265 9.25 -16.56 -6.67
CA ILE A 265 8.34 -17.17 -5.72
C ILE A 265 9.21 -18.09 -4.87
N VAL A 266 9.66 -17.61 -3.73
CA VAL A 266 10.41 -18.44 -2.80
C VAL A 266 9.37 -19.25 -2.03
N ALA A 267 9.39 -20.57 -2.20
CA ALA A 267 8.63 -21.46 -1.36
C ALA A 267 9.14 -21.30 0.09
N ILE A 268 8.39 -20.60 0.92
CA ILE A 268 8.69 -20.47 2.35
C ILE A 268 8.41 -21.82 2.99
N GLY A 269 9.41 -22.63 3.20
CA GLY A 269 9.25 -23.97 3.77
C GLY A 269 10.51 -24.64 4.26
N SER A 270 11.69 -24.10 3.99
CA SER A 270 12.92 -24.68 4.53
C SER A 270 14.03 -23.64 4.62
N GLY A 271 14.26 -23.10 5.81
CA GLY A 271 15.58 -22.60 6.16
C GLY A 271 15.80 -21.11 6.25
N PHE A 272 14.81 -20.26 6.44
CA PHE A 272 15.06 -18.92 6.95
C PHE A 272 15.25 -19.02 8.47
N THR A 273 16.51 -19.07 8.90
CA THR A 273 16.87 -18.67 10.25
C THR A 273 17.06 -17.16 10.19
N ASP A 274 16.09 -16.43 10.73
CA ASP A 274 16.26 -15.00 10.97
C ASP A 274 17.34 -14.83 12.06
N ASN A 275 18.50 -14.37 11.67
CA ASN A 275 19.63 -14.17 12.59
C ASN A 275 19.54 -12.84 13.36
N ASN A 276 18.43 -12.08 13.25
CA ASN A 276 18.27 -10.77 13.86
C ASN A 276 17.03 -10.59 14.75
N ASP A 277 16.20 -11.62 14.93
CA ASP A 277 15.19 -11.58 15.99
C ASP A 277 15.82 -11.99 17.34
N PRO A 278 15.51 -11.31 18.46
CA PRO A 278 15.94 -11.77 19.77
C PRO A 278 15.36 -13.16 20.00
N VAL A 279 16.24 -14.12 20.19
CA VAL A 279 15.91 -15.52 20.45
C VAL A 279 14.92 -15.59 21.62
N VAL A 280 13.64 -15.77 21.32
CA VAL A 280 12.67 -16.21 22.32
C VAL A 280 12.92 -17.68 22.55
N THR A 281 13.79 -17.96 23.50
CA THR A 281 13.99 -19.32 24.00
C THR A 281 12.71 -19.77 24.69
N THR A 282 11.88 -20.56 24.00
CA THR A 282 10.75 -21.24 24.62
C THR A 282 11.31 -22.27 25.60
N VAL A 283 11.47 -21.87 26.84
CA VAL A 283 11.68 -22.82 27.94
C VAL A 283 10.34 -23.46 28.23
N THR A 284 10.17 -24.68 27.78
CA THR A 284 9.02 -25.53 28.16
C THR A 284 9.24 -25.96 29.61
N THR A 285 8.80 -25.15 30.55
CA THR A 285 8.66 -25.58 31.94
C THR A 285 7.18 -25.97 32.16
N SER A 286 6.95 -27.25 32.32
CA SER A 286 5.72 -27.77 32.87
C SER A 286 5.55 -27.27 34.30
N VAL A 287 4.66 -26.34 34.56
CA VAL A 287 4.30 -25.91 35.91
C VAL A 287 2.83 -26.26 36.17
N LYS A 288 2.73 -27.07 37.23
CA LYS A 288 1.52 -27.48 37.91
C LYS A 288 0.75 -26.25 38.40
N SER A 289 -0.57 -26.25 38.10
CA SER A 289 -1.55 -25.23 38.48
C SER A 289 -1.48 -24.84 39.95
N THR A 290 -1.44 -23.52 40.21
CA THR A 290 -1.99 -22.94 41.45
C THR A 290 -2.59 -21.58 41.09
N THR A 291 -3.87 -21.45 41.31
CA THR A 291 -4.71 -20.29 41.07
C THR A 291 -4.37 -19.17 42.05
N THR A 292 -4.07 -17.98 41.53
CA THR A 292 -4.25 -16.74 42.30
C THR A 292 -4.68 -15.63 41.35
N THR A 293 -5.85 -15.11 41.57
CA THR A 293 -6.52 -14.02 40.85
C THR A 293 -5.87 -12.71 41.21
N VAL A 294 -5.33 -11.96 40.25
CA VAL A 294 -5.14 -10.52 40.37
C VAL A 294 -5.59 -9.87 39.08
N THR A 295 -6.63 -9.05 39.23
CA THR A 295 -7.22 -8.23 38.18
C THR A 295 -6.39 -6.97 38.00
N THR A 296 -5.82 -6.77 36.81
CA THR A 296 -5.47 -5.42 36.32
C THR A 296 -5.73 -5.37 34.81
N THR A 297 -6.67 -4.54 34.47
CA THR A 297 -7.10 -4.22 33.12
C THR A 297 -6.14 -3.24 32.47
N GLN A 298 -5.49 -3.68 31.37
CA GLN A 298 -5.01 -2.79 30.32
C GLN A 298 -5.07 -3.56 29.01
N PRO A 299 -5.64 -3.01 27.91
CA PRO A 299 -5.72 -3.73 26.66
C PRO A 299 -4.33 -3.77 26.02
N GLN A 300 -3.75 -4.94 26.01
CA GLN A 300 -2.53 -5.24 25.29
C GLN A 300 -2.90 -5.39 23.81
N GLN A 301 -2.40 -4.50 23.00
CA GLN A 301 -2.47 -4.58 21.55
C GLN A 301 -1.70 -5.83 21.13
N THR A 302 -2.41 -6.86 20.74
CA THR A 302 -1.82 -8.10 20.24
C THR A 302 -1.30 -7.83 18.84
N THR A 303 -0.01 -7.60 18.72
CA THR A 303 0.66 -7.63 17.42
C THR A 303 0.62 -9.08 16.94
N THR A 304 -0.32 -9.40 16.10
CA THR A 304 -0.36 -10.70 15.43
C THR A 304 0.71 -10.67 14.35
N THR A 305 1.90 -11.16 14.66
CA THR A 305 2.90 -11.49 13.64
C THR A 305 2.34 -12.67 12.86
N THR A 306 1.69 -12.40 11.75
CA THR A 306 1.24 -13.44 10.82
C THR A 306 2.47 -13.96 10.08
N THR A 307 3.05 -15.01 10.57
CA THR A 307 4.01 -15.82 9.82
C THR A 307 3.32 -16.29 8.55
N SER A 308 3.89 -15.96 7.38
CA SER A 308 3.44 -16.50 6.09
C SER A 308 3.62 -18.01 6.13
N THR A 309 2.52 -18.75 6.26
CA THR A 309 2.55 -20.21 6.25
C THR A 309 1.99 -20.67 4.91
N VAL A 310 2.70 -21.60 4.25
CA VAL A 310 2.11 -22.38 3.14
C VAL A 310 0.71 -22.81 3.57
N PRO A 311 -0.33 -22.60 2.74
CA PRO A 311 -1.69 -22.94 3.10
C PRO A 311 -1.78 -24.35 3.66
N VAL A 312 -2.45 -24.51 4.80
CA VAL A 312 -2.66 -25.83 5.40
C VAL A 312 -3.46 -26.67 4.39
N VAL A 313 -2.86 -27.75 3.95
CA VAL A 313 -3.48 -28.68 2.99
C VAL A 313 -4.71 -29.29 3.66
N GLY A 314 -5.90 -29.01 3.11
CA GLY A 314 -7.13 -29.68 3.49
C GLY A 314 -7.09 -31.16 3.10
N SER A 315 -8.03 -31.94 3.60
CA SER A 315 -8.15 -33.38 3.28
C SER A 315 -8.46 -33.66 1.80
N ASP A 316 -9.01 -32.64 1.09
CA ASP A 316 -9.44 -32.73 -0.29
C ASP A 316 -8.50 -31.98 -1.21
N VAL A 317 -7.56 -32.69 -1.81
CA VAL A 317 -6.56 -32.15 -2.73
C VAL A 317 -6.92 -32.49 -4.17
N ILE A 318 -6.86 -31.48 -5.06
CA ILE A 318 -7.03 -31.64 -6.50
C ILE A 318 -5.76 -31.17 -7.20
N TYR A 319 -5.14 -32.04 -7.99
CA TYR A 319 -3.97 -31.69 -8.79
C TYR A 319 -4.38 -31.23 -10.18
N VAL A 320 -3.75 -30.16 -10.65
CA VAL A 320 -4.06 -29.50 -11.91
C VAL A 320 -2.78 -29.28 -12.72
N SER A 321 -2.84 -29.49 -14.03
CA SER A 321 -1.76 -29.13 -14.96
C SER A 321 -2.29 -28.32 -16.15
N PRO A 322 -1.41 -27.63 -16.94
CA PRO A 322 -1.84 -26.84 -18.09
C PRO A 322 -2.68 -27.62 -19.12
N ASN A 323 -2.42 -28.89 -19.27
CA ASN A 323 -3.11 -29.79 -20.20
C ASN A 323 -3.81 -30.95 -19.47
N GLY A 324 -4.21 -30.72 -18.23
CA GLY A 324 -4.85 -31.75 -17.41
C GLY A 324 -6.18 -32.20 -18.01
N GLY A 325 -6.40 -33.50 -18.00
CA GLY A 325 -7.66 -34.14 -18.46
C GLY A 325 -7.94 -35.39 -17.64
N GLY A 326 -7.23 -35.59 -16.53
CA GLY A 326 -7.41 -36.66 -15.59
C GLY A 326 -8.47 -36.38 -14.54
N ASP A 327 -8.50 -37.19 -13.48
CA ASP A 327 -9.46 -37.07 -12.38
C ASP A 327 -9.03 -36.13 -11.24
N GLY A 328 -7.82 -35.56 -11.35
CA GLY A 328 -7.25 -34.63 -10.38
C GLY A 328 -6.83 -35.25 -9.04
N LYS A 329 -6.93 -36.57 -8.86
CA LYS A 329 -6.64 -37.21 -7.56
C LYS A 329 -5.16 -37.44 -7.30
N SER A 330 -4.34 -37.29 -8.28
CA SER A 330 -2.88 -37.42 -8.14
C SER A 330 -2.14 -36.56 -9.14
N MET A 331 -0.85 -36.31 -8.89
CA MET A 331 0.04 -35.62 -9.81
C MET A 331 0.20 -36.34 -11.17
N ASN A 332 -0.03 -37.64 -11.23
CA ASN A 332 0.06 -38.42 -12.45
C ASN A 332 -1.27 -38.43 -13.24
N SER A 333 -2.35 -37.94 -12.67
CA SER A 333 -3.68 -37.85 -13.31
C SER A 333 -4.32 -36.47 -13.03
N PRO A 334 -3.60 -35.35 -13.35
CA PRO A 334 -4.10 -34.01 -13.04
C PRO A 334 -5.32 -33.69 -13.93
N THR A 335 -6.24 -32.89 -13.38
CA THR A 335 -7.37 -32.32 -14.14
C THR A 335 -7.04 -30.91 -14.66
N ASP A 336 -7.97 -30.29 -15.38
CA ASP A 336 -7.88 -28.86 -15.73
C ASP A 336 -8.32 -27.96 -14.57
N VAL A 337 -7.90 -26.69 -14.62
CA VAL A 337 -8.15 -25.75 -13.53
C VAL A 337 -9.62 -25.35 -13.41
N LEU A 338 -10.37 -25.24 -14.49
CA LEU A 338 -11.78 -24.85 -14.44
C LEU A 338 -12.64 -25.95 -13.80
N THR A 339 -12.32 -27.21 -14.07
CA THR A 339 -12.94 -28.37 -13.40
C THR A 339 -12.60 -28.38 -11.92
N ALA A 340 -11.33 -28.15 -11.57
CA ALA A 340 -10.90 -28.08 -10.17
C ALA A 340 -11.60 -26.96 -9.38
N ILE A 341 -11.66 -25.73 -9.93
CA ILE A 341 -12.35 -24.58 -9.32
C ILE A 341 -13.82 -24.90 -9.03
N LYS A 342 -14.50 -25.59 -9.95
CA LYS A 342 -15.91 -25.95 -9.79
C LYS A 342 -16.13 -27.02 -8.72
N SER A 343 -15.15 -27.90 -8.50
CA SER A 343 -15.34 -29.11 -7.69
C SER A 343 -14.69 -29.07 -6.31
N VAL A 344 -13.71 -28.16 -6.08
CA VAL A 344 -13.03 -28.07 -4.78
C VAL A 344 -14.03 -27.70 -3.67
N PRO A 345 -14.11 -28.50 -2.57
CA PRO A 345 -14.98 -28.19 -1.45
C PRO A 345 -14.40 -27.08 -0.56
N ALA A 346 -15.23 -26.54 0.33
CA ALA A 346 -14.75 -25.63 1.37
C ALA A 346 -13.70 -26.32 2.26
N GLY A 347 -12.53 -25.73 2.40
CA GLY A 347 -11.36 -26.30 3.08
C GLY A 347 -10.47 -27.18 2.18
N GLY A 348 -10.85 -27.38 0.90
CA GLY A 348 -10.03 -28.14 -0.07
C GLY A 348 -8.96 -27.29 -0.74
N THR A 349 -7.99 -27.96 -1.34
CA THR A 349 -6.82 -27.32 -2.00
C THR A 349 -6.66 -27.80 -3.44
N ILE A 350 -6.54 -26.86 -4.35
CA ILE A 350 -6.13 -27.06 -5.74
C ILE A 350 -4.61 -26.80 -5.82
N TYR A 351 -3.83 -27.82 -6.17
CA TYR A 351 -2.42 -27.68 -6.47
C TYR A 351 -2.17 -27.55 -7.98
N LEU A 352 -1.60 -26.42 -8.34
CA LEU A 352 -1.17 -26.14 -9.71
C LEU A 352 0.24 -26.70 -9.93
N LEU A 353 0.37 -27.64 -10.83
CA LEU A 353 1.65 -28.20 -11.23
C LEU A 353 2.39 -27.23 -12.17
N ASP A 354 3.70 -27.41 -12.32
CA ASP A 354 4.58 -26.55 -13.09
C ASP A 354 4.07 -26.33 -14.52
N GLY A 355 4.15 -25.09 -15.00
CA GLY A 355 3.88 -24.73 -16.37
C GLY A 355 3.06 -23.47 -16.60
N THR A 356 2.81 -23.19 -17.88
CA THR A 356 2.03 -22.04 -18.35
C THR A 356 0.61 -22.46 -18.72
N TYR A 357 -0.35 -21.91 -18.02
CA TYR A 357 -1.79 -22.10 -18.20
C TYR A 357 -2.32 -21.01 -19.11
N LYS A 358 -2.66 -21.32 -20.36
CA LYS A 358 -3.06 -20.36 -21.40
C LYS A 358 -4.58 -20.23 -21.48
N PHE A 359 -5.06 -18.98 -21.48
CA PHE A 359 -6.47 -18.65 -21.60
C PHE A 359 -6.72 -17.52 -22.58
N SER A 360 -7.84 -17.58 -23.27
CA SER A 360 -8.38 -16.51 -24.10
C SER A 360 -9.63 -15.85 -23.52
N GLU A 361 -10.06 -16.31 -22.35
CA GLU A 361 -11.24 -15.82 -21.66
C GLU A 361 -10.97 -15.64 -20.17
N THR A 362 -11.75 -14.78 -19.53
CA THR A 362 -11.69 -14.51 -18.10
C THR A 362 -12.06 -15.76 -17.28
N ILE A 363 -11.28 -16.07 -16.26
CA ILE A 363 -11.64 -17.09 -15.27
C ILE A 363 -12.51 -16.44 -14.19
N LEU A 364 -13.80 -16.74 -14.20
CA LEU A 364 -14.78 -16.20 -13.26
C LEU A 364 -15.08 -17.23 -12.14
N ILE A 365 -14.77 -16.85 -10.90
CA ILE A 365 -15.18 -17.56 -9.68
C ILE A 365 -16.36 -16.78 -9.09
N LYS A 366 -17.58 -17.32 -9.27
CA LYS A 366 -18.83 -16.66 -8.89
C LYS A 366 -19.03 -16.65 -7.37
N GLU A 367 -19.85 -15.72 -6.88
CA GLU A 367 -20.27 -15.56 -5.48
C GLU A 367 -20.70 -16.89 -4.82
N ASN A 368 -21.47 -17.71 -5.52
CA ASN A 368 -21.95 -19.01 -5.01
C ASN A 368 -20.86 -20.10 -4.95
N ASN A 369 -19.65 -19.82 -5.43
CA ASN A 369 -18.48 -20.69 -5.32
C ASN A 369 -17.55 -20.19 -4.23
N SER A 370 -17.99 -20.19 -2.99
CA SER A 370 -17.27 -19.67 -1.84
C SER A 370 -16.80 -20.77 -0.89
N GLY A 371 -15.72 -20.48 -0.15
CA GLY A 371 -15.38 -21.20 1.07
C GLY A 371 -16.27 -20.76 2.23
N THR A 372 -15.81 -20.97 3.45
CA THR A 372 -16.47 -20.48 4.67
C THR A 372 -15.42 -20.04 5.68
N ALA A 373 -15.81 -19.29 6.71
CA ALA A 373 -14.89 -18.87 7.76
C ALA A 373 -14.13 -20.08 8.35
N GLY A 374 -12.80 -19.98 8.34
CA GLY A 374 -11.91 -21.06 8.79
C GLY A 374 -11.76 -22.25 7.82
N LYS A 375 -12.46 -22.26 6.67
CA LYS A 375 -12.38 -23.29 5.63
C LYS A 375 -12.27 -22.64 4.25
N TYR A 376 -11.14 -22.03 4.01
CA TYR A 376 -10.84 -21.42 2.71
C TYR A 376 -10.78 -22.49 1.62
N LYS A 377 -11.26 -22.14 0.42
CA LYS A 377 -10.89 -22.86 -0.79
C LYS A 377 -9.54 -22.33 -1.25
N THR A 378 -8.57 -23.20 -1.42
CA THR A 378 -7.20 -22.79 -1.75
C THR A 378 -6.86 -23.13 -3.20
N ILE A 379 -6.26 -22.19 -3.92
CA ILE A 379 -5.58 -22.42 -5.19
C ILE A 379 -4.13 -21.99 -5.03
N SER A 380 -3.22 -22.95 -5.13
CA SER A 380 -1.81 -22.76 -4.79
C SER A 380 -0.89 -23.39 -5.83
N ALA A 381 0.20 -22.72 -6.18
CA ALA A 381 1.29 -23.42 -6.84
C ALA A 381 1.74 -24.60 -5.97
N TYR A 382 2.02 -25.74 -6.61
CA TYR A 382 2.63 -26.87 -5.92
C TYR A 382 4.03 -26.46 -5.43
N PRO A 383 4.49 -26.89 -4.26
CA PRO A 383 5.79 -26.50 -3.73
C PRO A 383 6.93 -26.67 -4.76
N GLY A 384 7.60 -25.57 -5.08
CA GLY A 384 8.68 -25.53 -6.08
C GLY A 384 8.23 -25.41 -7.54
N ALA A 385 6.93 -25.46 -7.86
CA ALA A 385 6.42 -25.25 -9.20
C ALA A 385 6.47 -23.77 -9.61
N LYS A 386 6.81 -23.53 -10.89
CA LYS A 386 6.70 -22.21 -11.52
C LYS A 386 5.42 -22.18 -12.35
N VAL A 387 4.44 -21.50 -11.82
CA VAL A 387 3.09 -21.45 -12.38
C VAL A 387 2.79 -20.07 -12.92
N LYS A 388 2.41 -20.02 -14.21
CA LYS A 388 1.97 -18.79 -14.87
C LYS A 388 0.62 -18.98 -15.55
N PHE A 389 -0.35 -18.13 -15.22
CA PHE A 389 -1.57 -17.96 -16.01
C PHE A 389 -1.33 -16.87 -17.06
N ASP A 390 -1.37 -17.24 -18.31
CA ASP A 390 -1.08 -16.38 -19.46
C ASP A 390 -2.35 -16.12 -20.25
N PHE A 391 -2.81 -14.88 -20.19
CA PHE A 391 -4.02 -14.40 -20.86
C PHE A 391 -3.74 -13.69 -22.19
N SER A 392 -2.55 -13.85 -22.77
CA SER A 392 -2.17 -13.23 -24.06
C SER A 392 -3.07 -13.63 -25.24
N GLY A 393 -3.94 -14.62 -25.07
CA GLY A 393 -4.99 -14.97 -26.03
C GLY A 393 -6.23 -14.06 -25.99
N GLN A 394 -6.36 -13.18 -25.00
CA GLN A 394 -7.43 -12.21 -24.92
C GLN A 394 -7.21 -11.02 -25.84
N ALA A 395 -8.28 -10.44 -26.38
CA ALA A 395 -8.21 -9.12 -26.99
C ALA A 395 -8.07 -8.04 -25.90
N VAL A 396 -7.34 -6.96 -26.19
CA VAL A 396 -7.30 -5.77 -25.32
C VAL A 396 -8.67 -5.10 -25.36
N ALA A 397 -9.40 -5.22 -24.29
CA ALA A 397 -10.72 -4.61 -24.12
C ALA A 397 -11.13 -4.62 -22.65
N GLY A 398 -11.81 -3.58 -22.19
CA GLY A 398 -12.40 -3.53 -20.86
C GLY A 398 -13.26 -4.76 -20.57
N ALA A 399 -13.10 -5.33 -19.38
CA ALA A 399 -13.68 -6.57 -18.90
C ALA A 399 -13.01 -7.90 -19.37
N ASN A 400 -12.00 -7.87 -20.21
CA ASN A 400 -11.16 -9.04 -20.53
C ASN A 400 -10.09 -9.26 -19.46
N ARG A 401 -10.54 -9.51 -18.25
CA ARG A 401 -9.69 -9.70 -17.05
C ARG A 401 -9.07 -11.08 -17.03
N GLY A 402 -7.96 -11.23 -16.35
CA GLY A 402 -7.40 -12.55 -16.09
C GLY A 402 -8.33 -13.36 -15.18
N PHE A 403 -8.43 -12.96 -13.92
CA PHE A 403 -9.37 -13.53 -12.97
C PHE A 403 -10.42 -12.52 -12.52
N VAL A 404 -11.64 -12.99 -12.32
CA VAL A 404 -12.65 -12.32 -11.51
C VAL A 404 -12.98 -13.24 -10.33
N LEU A 405 -12.63 -12.79 -9.13
CA LEU A 405 -12.93 -13.49 -7.88
C LEU A 405 -14.08 -12.77 -7.17
N ASP A 406 -15.29 -13.24 -7.41
CA ASP A 406 -16.52 -12.77 -6.78
C ASP A 406 -16.96 -13.67 -5.60
N GLY A 407 -16.32 -14.84 -5.46
CA GLY A 407 -16.48 -15.74 -4.33
C GLY A 407 -15.74 -15.27 -3.09
N ALA A 408 -16.23 -15.66 -1.92
CA ALA A 408 -15.64 -15.35 -0.63
C ALA A 408 -14.83 -16.53 -0.06
N TYR A 409 -13.90 -16.25 0.86
CA TYR A 409 -13.06 -17.23 1.55
C TYR A 409 -12.27 -18.11 0.60
N TRP A 410 -11.61 -17.49 -0.38
CA TRP A 410 -10.58 -18.10 -1.21
C TRP A 410 -9.18 -17.68 -0.73
N HIS A 411 -8.20 -18.57 -0.88
CA HIS A 411 -6.79 -18.31 -0.69
C HIS A 411 -6.04 -18.61 -1.99
N PHE A 412 -5.54 -17.57 -2.65
CA PHE A 412 -4.67 -17.66 -3.84
C PHE A 412 -3.23 -17.56 -3.38
N TYR A 413 -2.37 -18.50 -3.79
CA TYR A 413 -1.01 -18.56 -3.29
C TYR A 413 0.03 -18.92 -4.38
N GLY A 414 1.01 -18.06 -4.58
CA GLY A 414 2.30 -18.41 -5.16
C GLY A 414 2.35 -18.61 -6.67
N PHE A 415 1.55 -17.89 -7.49
CA PHE A 415 1.62 -17.99 -8.95
C PHE A 415 1.48 -16.63 -9.64
N GLU A 416 1.83 -16.62 -10.95
CA GLU A 416 1.77 -15.42 -11.79
C GLU A 416 0.47 -15.36 -12.58
N ILE A 417 -0.11 -14.15 -12.67
CA ILE A 417 -1.21 -13.79 -13.58
C ILE A 417 -0.68 -12.73 -14.54
N ALA A 418 -0.71 -13.00 -15.83
CA ALA A 418 -0.06 -12.13 -16.80
C ALA A 418 -0.82 -11.96 -18.11
N ASN A 419 -0.57 -10.83 -18.78
CA ASN A 419 -0.99 -10.52 -20.14
C ASN A 419 -2.52 -10.50 -20.33
N ALA A 420 -3.28 -10.15 -19.30
CA ALA A 420 -4.73 -9.97 -19.43
C ALA A 420 -5.05 -8.74 -20.28
N GLY A 421 -6.14 -8.82 -21.04
CA GLY A 421 -6.58 -7.73 -21.92
C GLY A 421 -7.23 -6.54 -21.18
N ASP A 422 -7.34 -6.60 -19.87
CA ASP A 422 -7.79 -5.58 -18.91
C ASP A 422 -7.05 -5.86 -17.59
N ASN A 423 -7.67 -5.76 -16.44
CA ASN A 423 -7.04 -6.06 -15.15
C ASN A 423 -6.52 -7.51 -15.06
N GLY A 424 -5.36 -7.72 -14.46
CA GLY A 424 -4.87 -9.06 -14.14
C GLY A 424 -5.86 -9.83 -13.24
N MET A 425 -6.34 -9.16 -12.17
CA MET A 425 -7.36 -9.70 -11.27
C MET A 425 -8.34 -8.62 -10.84
N LEU A 426 -9.64 -8.90 -10.90
CA LEU A 426 -10.68 -8.18 -10.18
C LEU A 426 -11.09 -8.99 -8.94
N LEU A 427 -10.79 -8.47 -7.77
CA LEU A 427 -11.18 -9.02 -6.48
C LEU A 427 -12.48 -8.34 -6.02
N SER A 428 -13.58 -9.07 -6.06
CA SER A 428 -14.94 -8.57 -5.79
C SER A 428 -15.59 -9.24 -4.59
N GLY A 429 -15.14 -10.42 -4.20
CA GLY A 429 -15.66 -11.14 -3.04
C GLY A 429 -15.01 -10.70 -1.73
N ASP A 430 -15.49 -11.28 -0.63
CA ASP A 430 -15.13 -10.93 0.73
C ASP A 430 -14.20 -11.94 1.39
N ASN A 431 -13.41 -11.49 2.39
CA ASN A 431 -12.62 -12.37 3.25
C ASN A 431 -11.66 -13.28 2.48
N ASN A 432 -11.13 -12.81 1.35
CA ASN A 432 -10.16 -13.56 0.55
C ASN A 432 -8.73 -13.24 0.98
N ILE A 433 -7.83 -14.18 0.73
CA ILE A 433 -6.38 -14.01 0.91
C ILE A 433 -5.72 -14.17 -0.46
N ILE A 434 -4.99 -13.15 -0.89
CA ILE A 434 -4.19 -13.14 -2.11
C ILE A 434 -2.74 -12.99 -1.66
N GLU A 435 -1.97 -14.08 -1.74
CA GLU A 435 -0.66 -14.12 -1.10
C GLU A 435 0.42 -14.63 -2.05
N MET A 436 1.60 -13.98 -2.04
CA MET A 436 2.75 -14.36 -2.85
C MET A 436 2.48 -14.40 -4.36
N MET A 437 1.52 -13.61 -4.84
CA MET A 437 1.12 -13.55 -6.24
C MET A 437 1.97 -12.56 -7.04
N ILE A 438 2.10 -12.79 -8.35
CA ILE A 438 2.71 -11.85 -9.29
C ILE A 438 1.66 -11.45 -10.32
N PHE A 439 1.45 -10.14 -10.50
CA PHE A 439 0.61 -9.54 -11.55
C PHE A 439 1.52 -8.82 -12.54
N ASN A 440 1.60 -9.28 -13.79
CA ASN A 440 2.65 -8.86 -14.70
C ASN A 440 2.15 -8.61 -16.13
N GLY A 441 2.37 -7.41 -16.65
CA GLY A 441 2.12 -7.09 -18.05
C GLY A 441 0.66 -7.15 -18.46
N ASN A 442 -0.27 -6.79 -17.55
CA ASN A 442 -1.70 -6.70 -17.85
C ASN A 442 -2.01 -5.32 -18.46
N GLN A 443 -3.07 -5.24 -19.27
CA GLN A 443 -3.43 -4.03 -20.03
C GLN A 443 -4.21 -2.98 -19.23
N ASP A 444 -4.40 -3.20 -17.93
CA ASP A 444 -4.86 -2.25 -16.93
C ASP A 444 -4.26 -2.69 -15.58
N THR A 445 -4.89 -2.37 -14.48
CA THR A 445 -4.42 -2.62 -13.11
C THR A 445 -4.05 -4.10 -12.88
N GLY A 446 -2.92 -4.35 -12.23
CA GLY A 446 -2.50 -5.71 -11.87
C GLY A 446 -3.52 -6.44 -11.01
N LEU A 447 -3.88 -5.86 -9.83
CA LEU A 447 -4.99 -6.33 -8.99
C LEU A 447 -5.86 -5.14 -8.59
N GLN A 448 -7.14 -5.20 -8.94
CA GLN A 448 -8.15 -4.22 -8.54
C GLN A 448 -9.16 -4.83 -7.56
N LEU A 449 -9.40 -4.13 -6.42
CA LEU A 449 -10.53 -4.37 -5.54
C LEU A 449 -11.68 -3.47 -5.97
N SER A 450 -12.79 -4.08 -6.38
CA SER A 450 -14.01 -3.39 -6.76
C SER A 450 -15.13 -4.41 -6.95
N ARG A 451 -16.36 -3.99 -6.77
CA ARG A 451 -17.52 -4.87 -7.08
C ARG A 451 -17.49 -5.35 -8.52
N TYR A 452 -17.78 -6.62 -8.75
CA TYR A 452 -18.03 -7.17 -10.08
C TYR A 452 -19.46 -6.96 -10.50
N ASN A 453 -20.41 -7.26 -9.63
CA ASN A 453 -21.83 -7.10 -9.91
C ASN A 453 -22.24 -5.62 -9.74
N THR A 454 -22.63 -4.99 -10.85
CA THR A 454 -23.02 -3.57 -10.87
C THR A 454 -24.33 -3.28 -10.14
N SER A 455 -25.13 -4.31 -9.82
CA SER A 455 -26.36 -4.16 -9.01
C SER A 455 -26.07 -3.95 -7.51
N TYR A 456 -24.85 -4.27 -7.04
CA TYR A 456 -24.44 -4.00 -5.67
C TYR A 456 -24.28 -2.51 -5.43
N ALA A 457 -25.31 -1.91 -4.83
CA ALA A 457 -25.45 -0.45 -4.74
C ALA A 457 -24.90 0.12 -3.42
N SER A 458 -24.83 -0.70 -2.37
CA SER A 458 -24.42 -0.27 -1.03
C SER A 458 -23.01 -0.73 -0.69
N VAL A 459 -22.33 0.04 0.17
CA VAL A 459 -20.99 -0.28 0.68
C VAL A 459 -20.94 -1.68 1.33
N ALA A 460 -22.04 -2.13 1.94
CA ALA A 460 -22.13 -3.44 2.58
C ALA A 460 -22.10 -4.63 1.60
N GLU A 461 -22.26 -4.35 0.30
CA GLU A 461 -22.20 -5.37 -0.78
C GLU A 461 -20.88 -5.31 -1.55
N TRP A 462 -19.96 -4.44 -1.16
CA TRP A 462 -18.67 -4.24 -1.82
C TRP A 462 -17.60 -5.10 -1.16
N PRO A 463 -16.50 -5.45 -1.88
CA PRO A 463 -15.46 -6.33 -1.34
C PRO A 463 -14.88 -5.83 -0.01
N THR A 464 -14.95 -6.67 1.03
CA THR A 464 -14.54 -6.34 2.39
C THR A 464 -13.58 -7.37 2.96
N ASN A 465 -12.75 -6.95 3.93
CA ASN A 465 -11.91 -7.82 4.75
C ASN A 465 -10.97 -8.73 3.93
N ASN A 466 -10.52 -8.31 2.76
CA ASN A 466 -9.55 -9.03 1.96
C ASN A 466 -8.12 -8.70 2.40
N LEU A 467 -7.24 -9.69 2.39
CA LEU A 467 -5.82 -9.54 2.67
C LEU A 467 -5.02 -9.80 1.39
N ILE A 468 -4.33 -8.79 0.90
CA ILE A 468 -3.38 -8.87 -0.22
C ILE A 468 -1.98 -8.79 0.39
N LYS A 469 -1.24 -9.93 0.37
CA LYS A 469 -0.02 -10.07 1.15
C LYS A 469 1.15 -10.55 0.32
N ASN A 470 2.30 -9.90 0.48
CA ASN A 470 3.57 -10.27 -0.15
C ASN A 470 3.46 -10.43 -1.68
N CYS A 471 2.56 -9.69 -2.33
CA CYS A 471 2.35 -9.75 -3.77
C CYS A 471 3.27 -8.77 -4.50
N THR A 472 3.60 -9.09 -5.75
CA THR A 472 4.30 -8.19 -6.66
C THR A 472 3.38 -7.81 -7.82
N SER A 473 3.32 -6.52 -8.16
CA SER A 473 2.62 -6.04 -9.35
C SER A 473 3.53 -5.16 -10.20
N LYS A 474 3.71 -5.54 -11.46
CA LYS A 474 4.70 -4.92 -12.34
C LYS A 474 4.32 -4.90 -13.80
N ASN A 475 4.89 -3.95 -14.54
CA ASN A 475 4.77 -3.85 -15.99
C ASN A 475 3.31 -3.80 -16.48
N ASN A 476 2.37 -3.39 -15.63
CA ASN A 476 0.98 -3.23 -16.05
C ASN A 476 0.82 -1.86 -16.72
N CYS A 477 0.24 -1.84 -17.91
CA CYS A 477 0.14 -0.64 -18.72
C CYS A 477 -1.09 -0.72 -19.61
N ASP A 478 -1.91 0.32 -19.63
CA ASP A 478 -2.90 0.52 -20.68
C ASP A 478 -2.17 1.05 -21.92
N ASP A 479 -1.86 0.18 -22.88
CA ASP A 479 -1.11 0.53 -24.09
C ASP A 479 -1.79 1.63 -24.93
N ALA A 480 -3.10 1.88 -24.75
CA ALA A 480 -3.82 2.88 -25.51
C ALA A 480 -3.66 4.29 -24.93
N THR A 481 -3.59 4.40 -23.60
CA THR A 481 -3.54 5.69 -22.91
C THR A 481 -2.19 5.94 -22.24
N MET A 482 -1.42 4.91 -21.96
CA MET A 482 -0.21 4.96 -21.12
C MET A 482 -0.50 5.55 -19.73
N GLU A 483 -1.71 5.36 -19.24
CA GLU A 483 -2.21 5.87 -17.96
C GLU A 483 -3.17 4.86 -17.32
N ASN A 484 -3.46 5.04 -16.03
CA ASN A 484 -4.50 4.32 -15.26
C ASN A 484 -4.24 2.84 -14.93
N ALA A 485 -3.11 2.26 -15.32
CA ALA A 485 -2.77 0.88 -14.99
C ALA A 485 -2.00 0.81 -13.65
N ASP A 486 -2.73 0.94 -12.55
CA ASP A 486 -2.15 0.79 -11.21
C ASP A 486 -1.53 -0.62 -11.01
N GLY A 487 -0.47 -0.73 -10.20
CA GLY A 487 -0.04 -2.04 -9.72
C GLY A 487 -1.12 -2.70 -8.87
N PHE A 488 -1.58 -1.99 -7.86
CA PHE A 488 -2.69 -2.38 -6.98
C PHE A 488 -3.65 -1.21 -6.82
N ALA A 489 -4.95 -1.48 -6.88
CA ALA A 489 -5.97 -0.46 -6.73
C ALA A 489 -7.16 -0.93 -5.89
N ALA A 490 -7.55 -0.12 -4.90
CA ALA A 490 -8.88 -0.17 -4.29
C ALA A 490 -9.64 1.03 -4.83
N LYS A 491 -10.50 0.83 -5.82
CA LYS A 491 -11.15 1.94 -6.54
C LYS A 491 -12.57 1.61 -6.97
N LEU A 492 -13.36 2.67 -7.13
CA LEU A 492 -14.75 2.68 -7.60
C LEU A 492 -15.79 2.19 -6.57
N THR A 493 -15.66 1.03 -6.02
CA THR A 493 -16.63 0.43 -5.08
C THR A 493 -15.92 -0.63 -4.27
N CYS A 494 -15.16 -0.20 -3.28
CA CYS A 494 -14.43 -1.05 -2.34
C CYS A 494 -14.97 -0.80 -0.94
N GLY A 495 -15.28 -1.88 -0.21
CA GLY A 495 -15.76 -1.83 1.16
C GLY A 495 -14.61 -1.72 2.18
N GLU A 496 -14.93 -1.91 3.44
CA GLU A 496 -14.02 -1.72 4.56
C GLU A 496 -13.14 -2.94 4.87
N GLY A 497 -12.08 -2.73 5.67
CA GLY A 497 -11.27 -3.80 6.24
C GLY A 497 -10.30 -4.48 5.26
N ASN A 498 -10.09 -3.94 4.06
CA ASN A 498 -9.14 -4.49 3.11
C ASN A 498 -7.70 -4.04 3.46
N VAL A 499 -6.76 -4.97 3.40
CA VAL A 499 -5.36 -4.76 3.81
C VAL A 499 -4.41 -5.11 2.67
N PHE A 500 -3.46 -4.23 2.38
CA PHE A 500 -2.28 -4.49 1.56
C PHE A 500 -1.05 -4.53 2.46
N ASP A 501 -0.43 -5.70 2.57
CA ASP A 501 0.69 -6.00 3.46
C ASP A 501 1.88 -6.57 2.68
N GLY A 502 3.06 -5.99 2.83
CA GLY A 502 4.30 -6.51 2.27
C GLY A 502 4.34 -6.57 0.74
N CYS A 503 3.56 -5.74 0.04
CA CYS A 503 3.48 -5.77 -1.41
C CYS A 503 4.60 -4.95 -2.07
N MET A 504 4.91 -5.28 -3.32
CA MET A 504 5.84 -4.53 -4.18
C MET A 504 5.11 -4.06 -5.44
N SER A 505 5.30 -2.80 -5.80
CA SER A 505 4.74 -2.22 -7.02
C SER A 505 5.81 -1.44 -7.78
N TYR A 506 6.04 -1.79 -9.05
CA TYR A 506 6.99 -1.07 -9.90
C TYR A 506 6.68 -1.20 -11.38
N ASN A 507 7.14 -0.21 -12.16
CA ASN A 507 6.99 -0.16 -13.61
C ASN A 507 5.53 -0.34 -14.08
N ASN A 508 4.57 0.24 -13.35
CA ASN A 508 3.16 0.34 -13.74
C ASN A 508 2.87 1.77 -14.19
N SER A 509 1.95 1.97 -15.11
CA SER A 509 1.64 3.29 -15.69
C SER A 509 0.23 3.77 -15.40
#